data_4cd03b3ea3a645edc4460c504df68247
#
_entry.id   4cd03b3ea3a645edc4460c504df68247
#
_cell.length_a   1.000
_cell.length_b   1.000
_cell.length_c   1.000
_cell.angle_alpha   90.00
_cell.angle_beta   90.00
_cell.angle_gamma   90.00
#
_symmetry.space_group_name_H-M   'P 1'
#
loop_
_entity.id
_entity.type
_entity.pdbx_description
1 polymer ?
#
loop_
_entity_poly.entity_id
_entity_poly.type
_entity_poly.pdbx_seq_one_letter_code
_entity_poly.pdbx_strand_id
1 'polypeptide(L)'
;MALFLIVLRWLELRFLIIHNAFAIYAGGLALLFTGLGIWLALKLTKPKTLIVEKAVLVDSAHFLANEEALKETGISQRELEVLQLMAAGKSNQEIADQLFVSLNTVKTHLKNLFEKLDVGRRTQAVDKARKLGIVA
;
A
#
# COMPACT_ATOMS: atom_id res chain seq x y z
N MET A 1 3.30 -15.98 70.84
CA MET A 1 4.39 -15.24 70.16
C MET A 1 4.39 -15.45 68.64
N ALA A 2 4.42 -16.69 68.15
CA ALA A 2 4.46 -16.92 66.65
C ALA A 2 3.25 -16.35 65.90
N LEU A 3 2.05 -16.49 66.41
CA LEU A 3 0.81 -16.05 65.80
C LEU A 3 0.74 -14.50 65.66
N PHE A 4 1.27 -13.80 66.62
CA PHE A 4 1.37 -12.34 66.61
C PHE A 4 2.35 -11.83 65.52
N LEU A 5 3.49 -12.52 65.34
CA LEU A 5 4.46 -12.20 64.29
C LEU A 5 3.90 -12.46 62.90
N ILE A 6 3.11 -13.52 62.74
CA ILE A 6 2.47 -13.84 61.45
C ILE A 6 1.44 -12.76 61.08
N VAL A 7 0.63 -12.31 62.06
CA VAL A 7 -0.36 -11.25 61.85
C VAL A 7 0.31 -9.92 61.50
N LEU A 8 1.38 -9.56 62.20
CA LEU A 8 2.17 -8.35 61.88
C LEU A 8 2.73 -8.40 60.47
N ARG A 9 3.33 -9.55 60.10
CA ARG A 9 3.90 -9.74 58.74
C ARG A 9 2.79 -9.63 57.67
N TRP A 10 1.62 -10.17 57.93
CA TRP A 10 0.48 -10.12 56.99
C TRP A 10 -0.06 -8.67 56.86
N LEU A 11 -0.10 -7.90 57.97
CA LEU A 11 -0.51 -6.52 57.95
C LEU A 11 0.50 -5.61 57.21
N GLU A 12 1.80 -5.84 57.42
CA GLU A 12 2.86 -5.14 56.66
C GLU A 12 2.77 -5.39 55.16
N LEU A 13 2.56 -6.64 54.73
CA LEU A 13 2.39 -6.97 53.34
C LEU A 13 1.14 -6.32 52.74
N ARG A 14 0.06 -6.30 53.48
CA ARG A 14 -1.18 -5.65 53.00
C ARG A 14 -1.04 -4.12 52.90
N PHE A 15 -0.34 -3.51 53.83
CA PHE A 15 -0.06 -2.08 53.80
C PHE A 15 0.89 -1.70 52.65
N LEU A 16 1.90 -2.52 52.39
CA LEU A 16 2.83 -2.33 51.30
C LEU A 16 2.12 -2.44 49.91
N ILE A 17 1.18 -3.39 49.79
CA ILE A 17 0.39 -3.59 48.56
C ILE A 17 -0.54 -2.40 48.33
N ILE A 18 -1.21 -1.90 49.39
CA ILE A 18 -2.13 -0.76 49.27
C ILE A 18 -1.37 0.53 48.94
N HIS A 19 -0.19 0.72 49.51
CA HIS A 19 0.61 1.92 49.28
C HIS A 19 1.22 1.97 47.87
N ASN A 20 1.53 0.80 47.30
CA ASN A 20 2.05 0.69 45.96
C ASN A 20 0.99 0.38 44.89
N ALA A 21 -0.27 0.18 45.29
CA ALA A 21 -1.36 -0.12 44.37
C ALA A 21 -1.49 0.95 43.29
N PHE A 22 -1.37 2.20 43.62
CA PHE A 22 -1.41 3.31 42.68
C PHE A 22 -0.26 3.22 41.64
N ALA A 23 0.96 2.90 42.08
CA ALA A 23 2.11 2.75 41.18
C ALA A 23 1.93 1.55 40.24
N ILE A 24 1.37 0.44 40.75
CA ILE A 24 1.11 -0.76 39.94
C ILE A 24 0.01 -0.49 38.89
N TYR A 25 -1.07 0.16 39.30
CA TYR A 25 -2.14 0.54 38.35
C TYR A 25 -1.65 1.56 37.32
N ALA A 26 -0.89 2.58 37.75
CA ALA A 26 -0.31 3.58 36.85
C ALA A 26 0.67 2.95 35.86
N GLY A 27 1.53 2.03 36.32
CA GLY A 27 2.45 1.27 35.45
C GLY A 27 1.72 0.37 34.45
N GLY A 28 0.70 -0.36 34.91
CA GLY A 28 -0.14 -1.19 34.04
C GLY A 28 -0.87 -0.38 32.99
N LEU A 29 -1.43 0.77 33.36
CA LEU A 29 -2.10 1.68 32.44
C LEU A 29 -1.14 2.26 31.42
N ALA A 30 0.06 2.68 31.84
CA ALA A 30 1.10 3.18 30.94
C ALA A 30 1.53 2.14 29.91
N LEU A 31 1.73 0.89 30.30
CA LEU A 31 2.06 -0.20 29.38
C LEU A 31 0.94 -0.47 28.39
N LEU A 32 -0.32 -0.42 28.84
CA LEU A 32 -1.48 -0.62 27.98
C LEU A 32 -1.58 0.49 26.93
N PHE A 33 -1.43 1.75 27.33
CA PHE A 33 -1.46 2.87 26.39
C PHE A 33 -0.27 2.87 25.45
N THR A 34 0.91 2.48 25.91
CA THR A 34 2.10 2.35 25.06
C THR A 34 1.89 1.25 24.01
N GLY A 35 1.40 0.09 24.42
CA GLY A 35 1.08 -1.01 23.48
C GLY A 35 0.01 -0.63 22.46
N LEU A 36 -1.05 0.05 22.91
CA LEU A 36 -2.11 0.55 22.05
C LEU A 36 -1.58 1.61 21.07
N GLY A 37 -0.73 2.52 21.54
CA GLY A 37 -0.10 3.54 20.70
C GLY A 37 0.78 2.95 19.61
N ILE A 38 1.62 1.96 19.95
CA ILE A 38 2.46 1.24 18.99
C ILE A 38 1.58 0.50 17.97
N TRP A 39 0.56 -0.22 18.44
CA TRP A 39 -0.36 -0.95 17.56
C TRP A 39 -1.08 -0.01 16.59
N LEU A 40 -1.57 1.13 17.09
CA LEU A 40 -2.25 2.14 16.28
C LEU A 40 -1.28 2.79 15.28
N ALA A 41 -0.06 3.11 15.70
CA ALA A 41 0.98 3.63 14.82
C ALA A 41 1.30 2.65 13.69
N LEU A 42 1.50 1.37 14.00
CA LEU A 42 1.76 0.33 12.99
C LEU A 42 0.56 0.11 12.06
N LYS A 43 -0.66 0.23 12.55
CA LYS A 43 -1.88 0.08 11.74
C LYS A 43 -2.16 1.29 10.85
N LEU A 44 -1.90 2.50 11.34
CA LEU A 44 -2.10 3.74 10.57
C LEU A 44 -0.92 4.08 9.67
N THR A 45 0.29 3.73 10.07
CA THR A 45 1.47 3.83 9.21
C THR A 45 1.49 2.63 8.26
N LYS A 46 0.65 2.67 7.23
CA LYS A 46 0.96 1.88 6.05
C LYS A 46 2.35 2.35 5.61
N PRO A 47 3.36 1.48 5.52
CA PRO A 47 4.62 1.90 4.95
C PRO A 47 4.28 2.39 3.55
N LYS A 48 4.33 3.71 3.33
CA LYS A 48 4.66 4.19 2.01
C LYS A 48 6.05 3.61 1.77
N THR A 49 6.10 2.49 1.09
CA THR A 49 7.32 2.11 0.43
C THR A 49 7.67 3.33 -0.40
N LEU A 50 8.56 4.16 0.11
CA LEU A 50 9.37 4.99 -0.72
C LEU A 50 10.12 3.97 -1.57
N ILE A 51 9.49 3.56 -2.66
CA ILE A 51 10.25 3.11 -3.80
C ILE A 51 11.11 4.33 -4.06
N VAL A 52 12.34 4.29 -3.57
CA VAL A 52 13.42 5.09 -4.12
C VAL A 52 13.32 4.69 -5.58
N GLU A 53 12.64 5.53 -6.33
CA GLU A 53 12.69 5.56 -7.76
C GLU A 53 14.17 5.80 -8.06
N LYS A 54 14.95 4.71 -8.01
CA LYS A 54 16.12 4.60 -8.82
C LYS A 54 15.52 4.82 -10.20
N ALA A 55 15.53 6.07 -10.61
CA ALA A 55 15.36 6.42 -11.99
C ALA A 55 16.40 5.56 -12.72
N VAL A 56 16.02 4.35 -13.03
CA VAL A 56 16.51 3.73 -14.23
C VAL A 56 15.98 4.70 -15.25
N LEU A 57 16.86 5.62 -15.64
CA LEU A 57 16.80 6.25 -16.92
C LEU A 57 16.81 5.09 -17.92
N VAL A 58 15.67 4.41 -18.03
CA VAL A 58 15.35 3.73 -19.26
C VAL A 58 15.29 4.89 -20.20
N ASP A 59 16.41 5.02 -20.88
CA ASP A 59 16.58 5.85 -22.05
C ASP A 59 15.30 5.67 -22.87
N SER A 60 14.35 6.57 -22.62
CA SER A 60 13.16 6.75 -23.45
C SER A 60 13.63 7.55 -24.66
N ALA A 61 14.76 7.09 -25.24
CA ALA A 61 15.18 7.48 -26.56
C ALA A 61 14.05 7.08 -27.50
N HIS A 62 13.08 8.02 -27.63
CA HIS A 62 12.14 8.10 -28.72
C HIS A 62 11.55 6.74 -29.16
N PHE A 63 10.84 6.05 -28.24
CA PHE A 63 9.85 5.10 -28.71
C PHE A 63 8.71 5.93 -29.31
N LEU A 64 8.82 6.18 -30.61
CA LEU A 64 7.71 6.75 -31.38
C LEU A 64 6.66 5.64 -31.50
N ALA A 65 5.61 5.73 -30.67
CA ALA A 65 4.48 4.84 -30.79
C ALA A 65 3.99 4.85 -32.24
N ASN A 66 3.72 3.68 -32.80
CA ASN A 66 3.24 3.55 -34.16
C ASN A 66 1.87 4.26 -34.28
N GLU A 67 1.87 5.45 -34.88
CA GLU A 67 0.66 6.26 -35.05
C GLU A 67 -0.40 5.60 -35.90
N GLU A 68 0.00 4.78 -36.88
CA GLU A 68 -0.93 3.99 -37.71
C GLU A 68 -1.66 2.96 -36.84
N ALA A 69 -0.94 2.19 -36.02
CA ALA A 69 -1.51 1.20 -35.13
C ALA A 69 -2.43 1.85 -34.07
N LEU A 70 -2.12 3.05 -33.59
CA LEU A 70 -3.00 3.80 -32.69
C LEU A 70 -4.31 4.23 -33.38
N LYS A 71 -4.24 4.64 -34.64
CA LYS A 71 -5.44 5.01 -35.42
C LYS A 71 -6.30 3.78 -35.74
N GLU A 72 -5.68 2.68 -36.11
CA GLU A 72 -6.38 1.42 -36.43
C GLU A 72 -7.08 0.83 -35.20
N THR A 73 -6.41 0.83 -34.04
CA THR A 73 -6.99 0.29 -32.80
C THR A 73 -7.97 1.24 -32.13
N GLY A 74 -7.99 2.51 -32.51
CA GLY A 74 -8.85 3.54 -31.92
C GLY A 74 -8.55 3.80 -30.43
N ILE A 75 -7.32 3.51 -30.00
CA ILE A 75 -6.87 3.76 -28.63
C ILE A 75 -6.76 5.26 -28.39
N SER A 76 -7.48 5.76 -27.39
CA SER A 76 -7.40 7.17 -26.99
C SER A 76 -6.10 7.49 -26.27
N GLN A 77 -5.72 8.78 -26.24
CA GLN A 77 -4.53 9.23 -25.52
C GLN A 77 -4.50 8.76 -24.07
N ARG A 78 -5.64 8.80 -23.39
CA ARG A 78 -5.74 8.36 -22.00
C ARG A 78 -5.57 6.85 -21.81
N GLU A 79 -6.08 6.07 -22.76
CA GLU A 79 -5.90 4.63 -22.77
C GLU A 79 -4.44 4.26 -23.11
N LEU A 80 -3.77 5.05 -23.94
CA LEU A 80 -2.35 4.89 -24.21
C LEU A 80 -1.50 5.11 -22.96
N GLU A 81 -1.77 6.17 -22.18
CA GLU A 81 -1.07 6.43 -20.93
C GLU A 81 -1.26 5.25 -19.95
N VAL A 82 -2.48 4.74 -19.82
CA VAL A 82 -2.77 3.56 -18.99
C VAL A 82 -2.01 2.34 -19.50
N LEU A 83 -1.94 2.12 -20.81
CA LEU A 83 -1.26 0.99 -21.45
C LEU A 83 0.27 1.06 -21.23
N GLN A 84 0.86 2.24 -21.33
CA GLN A 84 2.29 2.47 -21.06
C GLN A 84 2.64 2.14 -19.61
N LEU A 85 1.86 2.63 -18.66
CA LEU A 85 2.04 2.33 -17.24
C LEU A 85 1.82 0.85 -16.94
N MET A 86 0.87 0.22 -17.66
CA MET A 86 0.63 -1.21 -17.56
C MET A 86 1.81 -2.02 -18.10
N ALA A 87 2.41 -1.61 -19.21
CA ALA A 87 3.60 -2.24 -19.78
C ALA A 87 4.83 -2.08 -18.87
N ALA A 88 4.93 -0.96 -18.15
CA ALA A 88 5.92 -0.73 -17.10
C ALA A 88 5.68 -1.53 -15.81
N GLY A 89 4.68 -2.41 -15.76
CA GLY A 89 4.41 -3.30 -14.64
C GLY A 89 3.63 -2.66 -13.46
N LYS A 90 3.10 -1.45 -13.61
CA LYS A 90 2.37 -0.75 -12.55
C LYS A 90 1.03 -1.42 -12.24
N SER A 91 0.68 -1.56 -10.98
CA SER A 91 -0.64 -2.02 -10.55
C SER A 91 -1.74 -0.98 -10.85
N ASN A 92 -2.99 -1.40 -10.86
CA ASN A 92 -4.11 -0.48 -11.11
C ASN A 92 -4.18 0.67 -10.08
N GLN A 93 -3.75 0.44 -8.84
CA GLN A 93 -3.69 1.48 -7.83
C GLN A 93 -2.58 2.48 -8.12
N GLU A 94 -1.37 2.02 -8.49
CA GLU A 94 -0.27 2.89 -8.86
C GLU A 94 -0.59 3.71 -10.12
N ILE A 95 -1.31 3.12 -11.09
CA ILE A 95 -1.79 3.83 -12.28
C ILE A 95 -2.78 4.92 -11.87
N ALA A 96 -3.73 4.63 -10.98
CA ALA A 96 -4.70 5.59 -10.47
C ALA A 96 -4.01 6.75 -9.76
N ASP A 97 -3.03 6.46 -8.93
CA ASP A 97 -2.26 7.44 -8.17
C ASP A 97 -1.41 8.33 -9.11
N GLN A 98 -0.75 7.76 -10.13
CA GLN A 98 0.08 8.50 -11.09
C GLN A 98 -0.74 9.38 -12.04
N LEU A 99 -1.90 8.90 -12.44
CA LEU A 99 -2.80 9.62 -13.35
C LEU A 99 -3.78 10.54 -12.63
N PHE A 100 -3.73 10.60 -11.28
CA PHE A 100 -4.64 11.40 -10.43
C PHE A 100 -6.12 11.11 -10.69
N VAL A 101 -6.47 9.84 -10.88
CA VAL A 101 -7.84 9.37 -11.11
C VAL A 101 -8.27 8.31 -10.10
N SER A 102 -9.57 8.00 -10.07
CA SER A 102 -10.07 6.91 -9.23
C SER A 102 -9.66 5.54 -9.77
N LEU A 103 -9.52 4.55 -8.87
CA LEU A 103 -9.30 3.15 -9.26
C LEU A 103 -10.40 2.63 -10.20
N ASN A 104 -11.65 3.09 -10.02
CA ASN A 104 -12.76 2.72 -10.90
C ASN A 104 -12.59 3.31 -12.30
N THR A 105 -12.07 4.52 -12.42
CA THR A 105 -11.75 5.14 -13.71
C THR A 105 -10.67 4.34 -14.45
N VAL A 106 -9.61 3.91 -13.75
CA VAL A 106 -8.59 3.03 -14.35
C VAL A 106 -9.19 1.73 -14.83
N LYS A 107 -10.04 1.07 -14.02
CA LYS A 107 -10.72 -0.17 -14.43
C LYS A 107 -11.57 0.02 -15.68
N THR A 108 -12.24 1.17 -15.82
CA THR A 108 -13.02 1.50 -17.02
C THR A 108 -12.12 1.65 -18.24
N HIS A 109 -11.00 2.38 -18.12
CA HIS A 109 -10.03 2.51 -19.22
C HIS A 109 -9.44 1.16 -19.61
N LEU A 110 -9.12 0.30 -18.65
CA LEU A 110 -8.61 -1.06 -18.91
C LEU A 110 -9.63 -1.92 -19.64
N LYS A 111 -10.91 -1.84 -19.25
CA LYS A 111 -11.98 -2.57 -19.94
C LYS A 111 -12.07 -2.14 -21.41
N ASN A 112 -12.18 -0.85 -21.67
CA ASN A 112 -12.25 -0.31 -23.04
C ASN A 112 -11.00 -0.67 -23.85
N LEU A 113 -9.82 -0.60 -23.22
CA LEU A 113 -8.55 -0.98 -23.83
C LEU A 113 -8.53 -2.46 -24.24
N PHE A 114 -9.00 -3.36 -23.38
CA PHE A 114 -9.05 -4.79 -23.66
C PHE A 114 -10.06 -5.09 -24.79
N GLU A 115 -11.18 -4.39 -24.82
CA GLU A 115 -12.14 -4.49 -25.91
C GLU A 115 -11.54 -4.04 -27.26
N LYS A 116 -10.86 -2.88 -27.27
CA LYS A 116 -10.20 -2.35 -28.49
C LYS A 116 -9.05 -3.21 -28.98
N LEU A 117 -8.31 -3.81 -28.07
CA LEU A 117 -7.25 -4.74 -28.41
C LEU A 117 -7.74 -6.16 -28.63
N ASP A 118 -9.01 -6.45 -28.47
CA ASP A 118 -9.59 -7.80 -28.55
C ASP A 118 -8.79 -8.82 -27.73
N VAL A 119 -8.66 -8.57 -26.43
CA VAL A 119 -7.91 -9.41 -25.48
C VAL A 119 -8.66 -9.53 -24.15
N GLY A 120 -8.49 -10.67 -23.47
CA GLY A 120 -9.17 -10.91 -22.18
C GLY A 120 -8.30 -10.71 -20.95
N ARG A 121 -6.98 -10.54 -21.13
CA ARG A 121 -6.03 -10.52 -20.01
C ARG A 121 -4.99 -9.43 -20.16
N ARG A 122 -4.52 -8.89 -19.00
CA ARG A 122 -3.49 -7.86 -18.94
C ARG A 122 -2.22 -8.21 -19.71
N THR A 123 -1.70 -9.43 -19.55
CA THR A 123 -0.49 -9.89 -20.22
C THR A 123 -0.66 -9.91 -21.74
N GLN A 124 -1.82 -10.37 -22.23
CA GLN A 124 -2.16 -10.37 -23.65
C GLN A 124 -2.23 -8.94 -24.22
N ALA A 125 -2.77 -7.99 -23.44
CA ALA A 125 -2.84 -6.59 -23.85
C ALA A 125 -1.44 -5.99 -24.03
N VAL A 126 -0.54 -6.22 -23.08
CA VAL A 126 0.85 -5.74 -23.17
C VAL A 126 1.57 -6.39 -24.33
N ASP A 127 1.46 -7.72 -24.51
CA ASP A 127 2.10 -8.44 -25.61
C ASP A 127 1.59 -7.98 -26.98
N LYS A 128 0.28 -7.78 -27.11
CA LYS A 128 -0.32 -7.28 -28.36
C LYS A 128 0.13 -5.85 -28.66
N ALA A 129 0.17 -4.99 -27.63
CA ALA A 129 0.62 -3.62 -27.78
C ALA A 129 2.10 -3.52 -28.19
N ARG A 130 2.95 -4.40 -27.65
CA ARG A 130 4.37 -4.51 -28.08
C ARG A 130 4.50 -4.97 -29.53
N LYS A 131 3.73 -5.98 -29.94
CA LYS A 131 3.72 -6.48 -31.33
C LYS A 131 3.26 -5.42 -32.33
N LEU A 132 2.33 -4.55 -31.92
CA LEU A 132 1.85 -3.43 -32.72
C LEU A 132 2.78 -2.21 -32.69
N GLY A 133 3.84 -2.24 -31.86
CA GLY A 133 4.73 -1.11 -31.71
C GLY A 133 4.07 0.09 -31.02
N ILE A 134 3.08 -0.13 -30.16
CA ILE A 134 2.38 0.91 -29.40
C ILE A 134 3.10 1.20 -28.07
N VAL A 135 3.75 0.19 -27.48
CA VAL A 135 4.57 0.30 -26.27
C VAL A 135 5.87 -0.47 -26.42
N ALA A 136 6.88 -0.08 -25.64
CA ALA A 136 8.20 -0.71 -25.63
C ALA A 136 8.19 -2.07 -24.89
#